data_78bbff67c3e81febe20ffb590b88fcf5
#
_entry.id   78bbff67c3e81febe20ffb590b88fcf5
#
_cell.length_a   1.000
_cell.length_b   1.000
_cell.length_c   1.000
_cell.angle_alpha   90.00
_cell.angle_beta   90.00
_cell.angle_gamma   90.00
#
_symmetry.space_group_name_H-M   'P 1'
#
loop_
_entity.id
_entity.type
_entity.pdbx_description
1 polymer ?
#
loop_
_entity_poly.entity_id
_entity_poly.type
_entity_poly.pdbx_seq_one_letter_code
_entity_poly.pdbx_strand_id
1 'polypeptide(L)'
;TFIPRSFKYSGTDHPFHISLGYAGYPEDSTDPSVLLKNADMALYEVKLRGKHSCLPYRQGFHSQKRLRLGFALRDISQNLPGAFLIYKADPQDDRILYANQELIRYAGCKDMDEFLAYSGHSFRGLIRPDEQALVEKSIWNQIHSKVNGTNDYVQFHFVKKDGSCHPVLDHGRIVENTYFGNIFYVLIMDCALLDTHYNN
;
A
#
# COMPACT_ATOMS: atom_id res chain seq x y z
N THR A 1 25.85 -22.18 16.30
CA THR A 1 25.75 -20.78 16.82
C THR A 1 24.54 -20.71 17.72
N PHE A 2 24.76 -20.41 19.00
CA PHE A 2 23.67 -20.27 19.98
C PHE A 2 23.05 -18.87 19.83
N ILE A 3 21.79 -18.78 19.47
CA ILE A 3 21.03 -17.53 19.46
C ILE A 3 20.16 -17.51 20.71
N PRO A 4 20.35 -16.58 21.64
CA PRO A 4 19.52 -16.50 22.85
C PRO A 4 18.05 -16.26 22.43
N ARG A 5 17.12 -16.86 23.19
CA ARG A 5 15.68 -16.72 22.94
C ARG A 5 15.05 -15.50 23.59
N SER A 6 15.77 -14.82 24.46
CA SER A 6 15.34 -13.61 25.15
C SER A 6 16.56 -12.76 25.55
N PHE A 7 16.31 -11.48 25.80
CA PHE A 7 17.27 -10.58 26.43
C PHE A 7 16.63 -9.87 27.61
N LYS A 8 17.43 -9.50 28.61
CA LYS A 8 16.97 -8.76 29.79
C LYS A 8 17.13 -7.26 29.54
N TYR A 9 16.03 -6.53 29.73
CA TYR A 9 16.03 -5.07 29.75
C TYR A 9 15.20 -4.59 30.95
N SER A 10 15.76 -3.69 31.76
CA SER A 10 15.13 -3.16 32.98
C SER A 10 14.57 -4.25 33.91
N GLY A 11 15.28 -5.39 34.03
CA GLY A 11 14.86 -6.50 34.90
C GLY A 11 13.81 -7.42 34.30
N THR A 12 13.27 -7.13 33.14
CA THR A 12 12.25 -7.93 32.45
C THR A 12 12.86 -8.72 31.29
N ASP A 13 12.45 -9.99 31.15
CA ASP A 13 12.83 -10.84 30.00
C ASP A 13 11.96 -10.49 28.78
N HIS A 14 12.62 -10.07 27.70
CA HIS A 14 11.99 -9.79 26.41
C HIS A 14 12.31 -10.91 25.44
N PRO A 15 11.32 -11.71 25.01
CA PRO A 15 11.54 -12.70 23.96
C PRO A 15 11.89 -11.99 22.65
N PHE A 16 12.92 -12.49 21.98
CA PHE A 16 13.22 -11.98 20.67
C PHE A 16 13.35 -13.13 19.66
N HIS A 17 12.97 -12.84 18.45
CA HIS A 17 12.86 -13.81 17.39
C HIS A 17 13.62 -13.33 16.16
N ILE A 18 14.48 -14.17 15.61
CA ILE A 18 15.25 -13.85 14.42
C ILE A 18 14.80 -14.75 13.27
N SER A 19 14.67 -14.12 12.09
CA SER A 19 14.53 -14.82 10.82
C SER A 19 15.81 -14.60 10.02
N LEU A 20 16.43 -15.66 9.52
CA LEU A 20 17.66 -15.62 8.77
C LEU A 20 17.50 -16.36 7.43
N GLY A 21 18.00 -15.73 6.37
CA GLY A 21 18.20 -16.36 5.07
C GLY A 21 19.67 -16.26 4.68
N TYR A 22 20.24 -17.29 4.08
CA TYR A 22 21.61 -17.24 3.62
C TYR A 22 21.80 -17.94 2.27
N ALA A 23 22.84 -17.54 1.56
CA ALA A 23 23.31 -18.17 0.32
C ALA A 23 24.80 -18.44 0.42
N GLY A 24 25.25 -19.55 -0.12
CA GLY A 24 26.62 -20.01 -0.09
C GLY A 24 27.41 -19.63 -1.34
N TYR A 25 28.68 -19.21 -1.14
CA TYR A 25 29.66 -19.08 -2.22
C TYR A 25 30.56 -20.30 -2.26
N PRO A 26 30.86 -20.86 -3.43
CA PRO A 26 30.38 -20.51 -4.78
C PRO A 26 29.10 -21.25 -5.20
N GLU A 27 28.51 -22.08 -4.34
CA GLU A 27 27.47 -23.07 -4.65
C GLU A 27 26.18 -22.40 -5.17
N ASP A 28 25.78 -21.28 -4.57
CA ASP A 28 24.53 -20.60 -4.96
C ASP A 28 24.77 -19.51 -6.02
N SER A 29 25.99 -18.94 -6.06
CA SER A 29 26.48 -18.04 -7.11
C SER A 29 27.91 -17.60 -6.84
N THR A 30 28.62 -17.18 -7.90
CA THR A 30 29.92 -16.49 -7.81
C THR A 30 29.77 -14.96 -7.90
N ASP A 31 28.60 -14.45 -8.24
CA ASP A 31 28.30 -13.02 -8.29
C ASP A 31 27.76 -12.55 -6.94
N PRO A 32 28.41 -11.55 -6.28
CA PRO A 32 27.97 -11.02 -5.00
C PRO A 32 26.53 -10.47 -5.01
N SER A 33 26.12 -9.83 -6.11
CA SER A 33 24.77 -9.28 -6.25
C SER A 33 23.71 -10.37 -6.31
N VAL A 34 24.03 -11.48 -6.97
CA VAL A 34 23.17 -12.66 -7.05
C VAL A 34 23.12 -13.37 -5.70
N LEU A 35 24.26 -13.51 -4.99
CA LEU A 35 24.30 -14.10 -3.65
C LEU A 35 23.43 -13.32 -2.66
N LEU A 36 23.54 -12.00 -2.66
CA LEU A 36 22.71 -11.17 -1.80
C LEU A 36 21.21 -11.35 -2.11
N LYS A 37 20.85 -11.37 -3.40
CA LYS A 37 19.48 -11.64 -3.83
C LYS A 37 18.99 -13.02 -3.40
N ASN A 38 19.84 -14.05 -3.51
CA ASN A 38 19.52 -15.41 -3.11
C ASN A 38 19.32 -15.53 -1.59
N ALA A 39 20.16 -14.84 -0.79
CA ALA A 39 19.99 -14.77 0.67
C ALA A 39 18.70 -14.06 1.08
N ASP A 40 18.34 -12.95 0.41
CA ASP A 40 17.08 -12.25 0.63
C ASP A 40 15.86 -13.11 0.30
N MET A 41 15.97 -13.91 -0.76
CA MET A 41 14.95 -14.88 -1.14
C MET A 41 14.75 -15.96 -0.06
N ALA A 42 15.83 -16.48 0.52
CA ALA A 42 15.76 -17.42 1.62
C ALA A 42 15.15 -16.78 2.88
N LEU A 43 15.51 -15.54 3.21
CA LEU A 43 14.92 -14.79 4.31
C LEU A 43 13.41 -14.56 4.12
N TYR A 44 12.98 -14.25 2.91
CA TYR A 44 11.56 -14.11 2.59
C TYR A 44 10.81 -15.41 2.82
N GLU A 45 11.37 -16.55 2.42
CA GLU A 45 10.77 -17.87 2.64
C GLU A 45 10.65 -18.21 4.13
N VAL A 46 11.63 -17.83 4.98
CA VAL A 46 11.54 -17.94 6.44
C VAL A 46 10.33 -17.14 6.98
N LYS A 47 10.19 -15.92 6.53
CA LYS A 47 9.07 -15.04 6.96
C LYS A 47 7.71 -15.59 6.59
N LEU A 48 7.60 -16.25 5.44
CA LEU A 48 6.37 -16.90 4.97
C LEU A 48 6.00 -18.17 5.74
N ARG A 49 7.00 -18.92 6.23
CA ARG A 49 6.80 -20.18 6.97
C ARG A 49 6.54 -20.00 8.47
N GLY A 50 6.22 -18.78 8.91
CA GLY A 50 5.87 -18.51 10.30
C GLY A 50 6.98 -17.83 11.09
N LYS A 51 8.05 -17.35 10.42
CA LYS A 51 9.18 -16.64 11.06
C LYS A 51 10.03 -17.54 12.00
N HIS A 52 10.98 -16.99 12.74
CA HIS A 52 11.74 -17.63 13.81
C HIS A 52 12.58 -18.84 13.37
N SER A 53 13.09 -18.85 12.15
CA SER A 53 13.93 -19.93 11.65
C SER A 53 15.06 -19.41 10.73
N CYS A 54 15.97 -20.32 10.36
CA CYS A 54 17.06 -20.04 9.46
C CYS A 54 16.97 -21.01 8.27
N LEU A 55 16.99 -20.51 7.04
CA LEU A 55 16.95 -21.32 5.84
C LEU A 55 18.09 -20.96 4.88
N PRO A 56 18.74 -21.98 4.26
CA PRO A 56 19.60 -21.77 3.11
C PRO A 56 18.76 -21.42 1.88
N TYR A 57 19.37 -20.69 0.95
CA TYR A 57 18.82 -20.58 -0.40
C TYR A 57 18.71 -21.97 -1.03
N ARG A 58 17.65 -22.20 -1.78
CA ARG A 58 17.47 -23.40 -2.61
C ARG A 58 16.90 -22.98 -3.96
N GLN A 59 17.49 -23.52 -5.02
CA GLN A 59 16.93 -23.37 -6.36
C GLN A 59 15.48 -23.87 -6.35
N GLY A 60 14.54 -23.04 -6.82
CA GLY A 60 13.11 -23.38 -6.81
C GLY A 60 12.28 -22.74 -5.70
N PHE A 61 12.86 -22.01 -4.75
CA PHE A 61 12.08 -21.20 -3.80
C PHE A 61 11.10 -20.23 -4.49
N HIS A 62 11.37 -19.86 -5.73
CA HIS A 62 10.51 -18.98 -6.53
C HIS A 62 9.51 -19.68 -7.43
N SER A 63 9.75 -20.91 -7.84
CA SER A 63 8.93 -21.52 -8.89
C SER A 63 7.53 -21.93 -8.43
N GLN A 64 7.39 -22.34 -7.16
CA GLN A 64 6.09 -22.81 -6.67
C GLN A 64 5.17 -21.71 -6.11
N LYS A 65 5.72 -20.58 -5.62
CA LYS A 65 4.89 -19.48 -5.07
C LYS A 65 4.66 -18.33 -6.03
N ARG A 66 5.58 -18.07 -6.98
CA ARG A 66 5.27 -17.21 -8.14
C ARG A 66 4.12 -17.75 -8.98
N LEU A 67 3.94 -19.07 -9.04
CA LEU A 67 2.80 -19.71 -9.74
C LEU A 67 1.49 -19.65 -8.94
N ARG A 68 1.54 -19.48 -7.60
CA ARG A 68 0.31 -19.33 -6.77
C ARG A 68 -0.14 -17.87 -6.58
N LEU A 69 0.79 -16.93 -6.66
CA LEU A 69 0.53 -15.49 -6.73
C LEU A 69 1.35 -14.95 -7.91
N GLY A 70 1.01 -15.35 -9.13
CA GLY A 70 1.72 -14.98 -10.37
C GLY A 70 1.81 -13.47 -10.66
N PHE A 71 1.62 -12.65 -9.62
CA PHE A 71 1.64 -11.20 -9.71
C PHE A 71 2.59 -10.65 -8.65
N ALA A 72 3.60 -9.88 -9.06
CA ALA A 72 4.33 -9.03 -8.13
C ALA A 72 3.34 -7.98 -7.56
N LEU A 73 3.57 -7.50 -6.33
CA LEU A 73 2.76 -6.41 -5.74
C LEU A 73 2.69 -5.21 -6.68
N ARG A 74 3.77 -4.94 -7.41
CA ARG A 74 3.82 -3.91 -8.44
C ARG A 74 2.85 -4.19 -9.59
N ASP A 75 2.75 -5.44 -10.03
CA ASP A 75 1.84 -5.82 -11.14
C ASP A 75 0.38 -5.69 -10.69
N ILE A 76 0.06 -6.07 -9.45
CA ILE A 76 -1.27 -5.88 -8.87
C ILE A 76 -1.60 -4.40 -8.82
N SER A 77 -0.72 -3.57 -8.23
CA SER A 77 -0.98 -2.15 -8.06
C SER A 77 -1.08 -1.39 -9.38
N GLN A 78 -0.34 -1.82 -10.41
CA GLN A 78 -0.39 -1.21 -11.74
C GLN A 78 -1.57 -1.68 -12.60
N ASN A 79 -2.12 -2.87 -12.32
CA ASN A 79 -3.21 -3.46 -13.10
C ASN A 79 -4.52 -3.56 -12.31
N LEU A 80 -4.63 -2.94 -11.16
CA LEU A 80 -5.92 -2.78 -10.48
C LEU A 80 -6.87 -2.00 -11.39
N PRO A 81 -8.07 -2.54 -11.69
CA PRO A 81 -9.07 -1.79 -12.43
C PRO A 81 -9.58 -0.63 -11.57
N GLY A 82 -9.33 0.59 -12.02
CA GLY A 82 -9.75 1.80 -11.34
C GLY A 82 -8.61 2.60 -10.70
N ALA A 83 -8.92 3.84 -10.37
CA ALA A 83 -8.01 4.76 -9.72
C ALA A 83 -7.82 4.38 -8.25
N PHE A 84 -6.54 4.17 -7.85
CA PHE A 84 -6.21 3.68 -6.51
C PHE A 84 -5.20 4.59 -5.84
N LEU A 85 -5.45 4.88 -4.55
CA LEU A 85 -4.69 5.79 -3.71
C LEU A 85 -4.38 5.17 -2.36
N ILE A 86 -3.22 5.51 -1.78
CA ILE A 86 -2.92 5.30 -0.37
C ILE A 86 -2.46 6.63 0.22
N TYR A 87 -3.06 7.05 1.33
CA TYR A 87 -2.66 8.26 2.04
C TYR A 87 -2.72 8.08 3.56
N LYS A 88 -2.08 8.95 4.32
CA LYS A 88 -2.08 8.90 5.79
C LYS A 88 -3.46 9.24 6.35
N ALA A 89 -3.93 8.40 7.26
CA ALA A 89 -5.19 8.60 7.95
C ALA A 89 -5.01 9.52 9.18
N ASP A 90 -4.66 10.79 8.91
CA ASP A 90 -4.47 11.82 9.92
C ASP A 90 -5.10 13.13 9.41
N PRO A 91 -6.06 13.74 10.14
CA PRO A 91 -6.69 15.00 9.72
C PRO A 91 -5.72 16.17 9.50
N GLN A 92 -4.53 16.14 10.13
CA GLN A 92 -3.53 17.18 10.00
C GLN A 92 -2.39 16.82 9.02
N ASP A 93 -2.29 15.53 8.62
CA ASP A 93 -1.26 15.02 7.73
C ASP A 93 -1.87 13.95 6.81
N ASP A 94 -2.65 14.37 5.82
CA ASP A 94 -3.30 13.50 4.84
C ASP A 94 -2.42 13.25 3.60
N ARG A 95 -1.09 13.22 3.81
CA ARG A 95 -0.15 13.11 2.69
C ARG A 95 -0.32 11.80 1.93
N ILE A 96 -0.23 11.93 0.61
CA ILE A 96 -0.30 10.83 -0.32
C ILE A 96 0.99 10.01 -0.23
N LEU A 97 0.84 8.70 -0.03
CA LEU A 97 1.94 7.74 0.04
C LEU A 97 2.11 6.98 -1.28
N TYR A 98 1.02 6.77 -2.01
CA TYR A 98 1.02 6.03 -3.26
C TYR A 98 -0.20 6.37 -4.12
N ALA A 99 -0.03 6.40 -5.43
CA ALA A 99 -1.09 6.42 -6.42
C ALA A 99 -0.75 5.46 -7.57
N ASN A 100 -1.74 4.74 -8.11
CA ASN A 100 -1.51 3.89 -9.26
C ASN A 100 -1.54 4.70 -10.56
N GLN A 101 -1.11 4.08 -11.66
CA GLN A 101 -1.04 4.76 -12.97
C GLN A 101 -2.42 5.21 -13.48
N GLU A 102 -3.49 4.50 -13.11
CA GLU A 102 -4.85 4.88 -13.48
C GLU A 102 -5.26 6.20 -12.83
N LEU A 103 -4.98 6.39 -11.52
CA LEU A 103 -5.28 7.65 -10.83
C LEU A 103 -4.43 8.80 -11.39
N ILE A 104 -3.14 8.57 -11.64
CA ILE A 104 -2.25 9.58 -12.21
C ILE A 104 -2.76 10.05 -13.58
N ARG A 105 -3.17 9.12 -14.45
CA ARG A 105 -3.78 9.43 -15.76
C ARG A 105 -5.14 10.13 -15.61
N TYR A 106 -5.97 9.66 -14.69
CA TYR A 106 -7.27 10.28 -14.41
C TYR A 106 -7.15 11.74 -13.98
N ALA A 107 -6.14 12.03 -13.14
CA ALA A 107 -5.80 13.39 -12.72
C ALA A 107 -5.23 14.27 -13.84
N GLY A 108 -4.87 13.69 -15.00
CA GLY A 108 -4.22 14.41 -16.09
C GLY A 108 -2.72 14.63 -15.90
N CYS A 109 -2.07 13.81 -15.07
CA CYS A 109 -0.64 13.88 -14.79
C CYS A 109 0.13 12.78 -15.56
N LYS A 110 1.41 13.05 -15.88
CA LYS A 110 2.27 12.13 -16.62
C LYS A 110 2.93 11.07 -15.74
N ASP A 111 3.26 11.45 -14.50
CA ASP A 111 3.98 10.63 -13.52
C ASP A 111 3.60 10.99 -12.08
N MET A 112 4.16 10.24 -11.13
CA MET A 112 3.90 10.41 -9.71
C MET A 112 4.42 11.74 -9.17
N ASP A 113 5.55 12.23 -9.66
CA ASP A 113 6.14 13.49 -9.18
C ASP A 113 5.24 14.67 -9.55
N GLU A 114 4.73 14.69 -10.79
CA GLU A 114 3.78 15.68 -11.24
C GLU A 114 2.44 15.59 -10.49
N PHE A 115 1.97 14.38 -10.22
CA PHE A 115 0.74 14.15 -9.44
C PHE A 115 0.88 14.67 -8.00
N LEU A 116 2.00 14.41 -7.34
CA LEU A 116 2.26 14.91 -5.99
C LEU A 116 2.40 16.44 -5.98
N ALA A 117 3.12 17.02 -6.93
CA ALA A 117 3.25 18.48 -7.03
C ALA A 117 1.90 19.16 -7.26
N TYR A 118 1.07 18.60 -8.14
CA TYR A 118 -0.28 19.09 -8.45
C TYR A 118 -1.22 19.00 -7.25
N SER A 119 -1.25 17.86 -6.54
CA SER A 119 -2.12 17.65 -5.38
C SER A 119 -1.63 18.33 -4.10
N GLY A 120 -0.47 18.99 -4.13
CA GLY A 120 0.19 19.50 -2.93
C GLY A 120 0.57 18.40 -1.94
N HIS A 121 0.86 17.18 -2.44
CA HIS A 121 1.13 15.98 -1.64
C HIS A 121 -0.01 15.52 -0.72
N SER A 122 -1.22 16.04 -0.85
CA SER A 122 -2.35 15.87 0.05
C SER A 122 -3.56 15.27 -0.67
N PHE A 123 -4.29 14.38 0.00
CA PHE A 123 -5.57 13.88 -0.49
C PHE A 123 -6.58 15.01 -0.64
N ARG A 124 -6.59 15.95 0.31
CA ARG A 124 -7.43 17.15 0.26
C ARG A 124 -7.20 17.98 -1.01
N GLY A 125 -5.97 17.99 -1.55
CA GLY A 125 -5.64 18.67 -2.80
C GLY A 125 -6.33 18.11 -4.05
N LEU A 126 -6.92 16.92 -3.95
CA LEU A 126 -7.70 16.29 -5.03
C LEU A 126 -9.18 16.66 -4.98
N ILE A 127 -9.64 17.27 -3.89
CA ILE A 127 -11.04 17.59 -3.62
C ILE A 127 -11.33 19.06 -3.95
N ARG A 128 -12.47 19.33 -4.57
CA ARG A 128 -12.90 20.70 -4.82
C ARG A 128 -12.89 21.51 -3.50
N PRO A 129 -12.29 22.72 -3.48
CA PRO A 129 -12.01 23.45 -2.24
C PRO A 129 -13.21 23.69 -1.32
N ASP A 130 -14.38 23.93 -1.88
CA ASP A 130 -15.63 24.16 -1.13
C ASP A 130 -16.21 22.88 -0.50
N GLU A 131 -15.77 21.69 -0.94
CA GLU A 131 -16.22 20.39 -0.43
C GLU A 131 -15.26 19.78 0.60
N GLN A 132 -14.02 20.23 0.67
CA GLN A 132 -12.96 19.60 1.49
C GLN A 132 -13.38 19.33 2.93
N ALA A 133 -13.93 20.31 3.62
CA ALA A 133 -14.34 20.18 5.02
C ALA A 133 -15.52 19.20 5.21
N LEU A 134 -16.44 19.14 4.25
CA LEU A 134 -17.58 18.23 4.29
C LEU A 134 -17.15 16.79 4.04
N VAL A 135 -16.29 16.59 3.05
CA VAL A 135 -15.74 15.27 2.71
C VAL A 135 -14.97 14.70 3.90
N GLU A 136 -14.03 15.46 4.45
CA GLU A 136 -13.25 15.06 5.61
C GLU A 136 -14.13 14.69 6.81
N LYS A 137 -15.10 15.54 7.13
CA LYS A 137 -16.07 15.28 8.21
C LYS A 137 -16.85 14.00 7.94
N SER A 138 -17.28 13.77 6.71
CA SER A 138 -18.02 12.56 6.32
C SER A 138 -17.19 11.29 6.52
N ILE A 139 -15.93 11.27 6.03
CA ILE A 139 -15.00 10.17 6.19
C ILE A 139 -14.84 9.83 7.69
N TRP A 140 -14.44 10.80 8.49
CA TRP A 140 -14.17 10.58 9.90
C TRP A 140 -15.41 10.19 10.71
N ASN A 141 -16.59 10.72 10.38
CA ASN A 141 -17.84 10.30 11.01
C ASN A 141 -18.15 8.81 10.74
N GLN A 142 -17.92 8.33 9.52
CA GLN A 142 -18.16 6.93 9.17
C GLN A 142 -17.14 6.01 9.88
N ILE A 143 -15.87 6.39 9.92
CA ILE A 143 -14.82 5.65 10.62
C ILE A 143 -15.08 5.58 12.13
N HIS A 144 -15.43 6.69 12.76
CA HIS A 144 -15.70 6.74 14.20
C HIS A 144 -17.01 6.02 14.60
N SER A 145 -18.04 6.12 13.79
CA SER A 145 -19.32 5.44 14.05
C SER A 145 -19.25 3.93 13.86
N LYS A 146 -18.24 3.44 13.11
CA LYS A 146 -18.05 2.02 12.73
C LYS A 146 -19.26 1.38 12.03
N VAL A 147 -20.17 2.18 11.49
CA VAL A 147 -21.36 1.68 10.76
C VAL A 147 -20.95 0.80 9.60
N ASN A 148 -19.86 1.17 8.91
CA ASN A 148 -19.29 0.42 7.79
C ASN A 148 -17.99 -0.34 8.19
N GLY A 149 -17.80 -0.61 9.50
CA GLY A 149 -16.58 -1.18 10.02
C GLY A 149 -15.40 -0.21 9.92
N THR A 150 -14.42 -0.55 9.10
CA THR A 150 -13.23 0.29 8.83
C THR A 150 -13.30 0.97 7.45
N ASN A 151 -14.46 0.98 6.80
CA ASN A 151 -14.64 1.57 5.47
C ASN A 151 -15.44 2.87 5.54
N ASP A 152 -15.21 3.72 4.57
CA ASP A 152 -16.00 4.90 4.28
C ASP A 152 -16.39 4.95 2.80
N TYR A 153 -17.44 5.69 2.51
CA TYR A 153 -18.00 5.90 1.16
C TYR A 153 -18.41 7.36 1.06
N VAL A 154 -17.70 8.13 0.24
CA VAL A 154 -17.97 9.57 0.11
C VAL A 154 -17.98 9.98 -1.36
N GLN A 155 -18.99 10.75 -1.76
CA GLN A 155 -19.00 11.38 -3.07
C GLN A 155 -18.46 12.80 -2.96
N PHE A 156 -17.62 13.19 -3.92
CA PHE A 156 -17.10 14.54 -4.05
C PHE A 156 -16.70 14.85 -5.49
N HIS A 157 -16.37 16.12 -5.77
CA HIS A 157 -15.83 16.52 -7.06
C HIS A 157 -14.30 16.47 -7.00
N PHE A 158 -13.74 15.51 -7.75
CA PHE A 158 -12.30 15.40 -7.98
C PHE A 158 -11.85 16.53 -8.94
N VAL A 159 -10.87 17.32 -8.53
CA VAL A 159 -10.30 18.38 -9.37
C VAL A 159 -9.16 17.78 -10.18
N LYS A 160 -9.19 17.86 -11.51
CA LYS A 160 -8.10 17.44 -12.36
C LYS A 160 -7.08 18.57 -12.55
N LYS A 161 -5.91 18.23 -13.03
CA LYS A 161 -4.82 19.18 -13.29
C LYS A 161 -5.22 20.34 -14.23
N ASP A 162 -6.11 20.10 -15.19
CA ASP A 162 -6.64 21.11 -16.09
C ASP A 162 -7.72 22.02 -15.46
N GLY A 163 -8.03 21.79 -14.17
CA GLY A 163 -9.07 22.51 -13.42
C GLY A 163 -10.47 21.96 -13.60
N SER A 164 -10.69 20.97 -14.43
CA SER A 164 -11.98 20.31 -14.57
C SER A 164 -12.35 19.55 -13.30
N CYS A 165 -13.66 19.55 -12.95
CA CYS A 165 -14.19 18.87 -11.77
C CYS A 165 -15.08 17.72 -12.21
N HIS A 166 -14.83 16.53 -11.67
CA HIS A 166 -15.58 15.32 -12.00
C HIS A 166 -16.17 14.69 -10.73
N PRO A 167 -17.47 14.35 -10.72
CA PRO A 167 -18.06 13.67 -9.58
C PRO A 167 -17.48 12.25 -9.47
N VAL A 168 -16.97 11.91 -8.30
CA VAL A 168 -16.41 10.60 -8.01
C VAL A 168 -17.00 10.02 -6.75
N LEU A 169 -17.01 8.68 -6.65
CA LEU A 169 -17.23 7.93 -5.44
C LEU A 169 -15.88 7.46 -4.91
N ASP A 170 -15.58 7.85 -3.70
CA ASP A 170 -14.47 7.35 -2.88
C ASP A 170 -14.99 6.17 -2.06
N HIS A 171 -14.28 5.05 -2.14
CA HIS A 171 -14.41 3.93 -1.23
C HIS A 171 -13.08 3.74 -0.51
N GLY A 172 -13.01 4.26 0.69
CA GLY A 172 -11.84 4.19 1.56
C GLY A 172 -11.91 3.04 2.56
N ARG A 173 -10.75 2.59 3.01
CA ARG A 173 -10.58 1.66 4.10
C ARG A 173 -9.39 2.04 4.96
N ILE A 174 -9.62 2.30 6.27
CA ILE A 174 -8.54 2.56 7.21
C ILE A 174 -7.90 1.26 7.69
N VAL A 175 -6.55 1.24 7.69
CA VAL A 175 -5.74 0.09 8.10
C VAL A 175 -4.56 0.58 8.92
N GLU A 176 -4.24 -0.10 10.03
CA GLU A 176 -3.02 0.15 10.77
C GLU A 176 -1.80 -0.41 10.02
N ASN A 177 -0.81 0.43 9.78
CA ASN A 177 0.45 0.08 9.13
C ASN A 177 1.62 0.26 10.09
N THR A 178 2.54 -0.69 10.12
CA THR A 178 3.67 -0.71 11.07
C THR A 178 4.64 0.46 10.90
N TYR A 179 4.74 1.04 9.67
CA TYR A 179 5.71 2.11 9.35
C TYR A 179 5.07 3.50 9.32
N PHE A 180 3.80 3.58 8.90
CA PHE A 180 3.12 4.85 8.64
C PHE A 180 2.01 5.17 9.65
N GLY A 181 1.74 4.27 10.61
CA GLY A 181 0.57 4.36 11.47
C GLY A 181 -0.72 4.04 10.69
N ASN A 182 -1.80 4.72 10.99
CA ASN A 182 -3.04 4.54 10.24
C ASN A 182 -2.94 5.12 8.83
N ILE A 183 -3.37 4.36 7.84
CA ILE A 183 -3.42 4.77 6.44
C ILE A 183 -4.76 4.39 5.81
N PHE A 184 -5.20 5.15 4.83
CA PHE A 184 -6.34 4.81 3.99
C PHE A 184 -5.88 4.13 2.69
N TYR A 185 -6.54 3.06 2.34
CA TYR A 185 -6.55 2.46 1.01
C TYR A 185 -7.84 2.89 0.32
N VAL A 186 -7.75 3.52 -0.83
CA VAL A 186 -8.88 4.17 -1.49
C VAL A 186 -9.02 3.75 -2.93
N LEU A 187 -10.22 3.38 -3.33
CA LEU A 187 -10.63 3.28 -4.72
C LEU A 187 -11.48 4.50 -5.09
N ILE A 188 -11.11 5.19 -6.15
CA ILE A 188 -11.84 6.33 -6.70
C ILE A 188 -12.53 5.88 -7.99
N MET A 189 -13.84 6.03 -8.06
CA MET A 189 -14.66 5.65 -9.20
C MET A 189 -15.35 6.89 -9.78
N ASP A 190 -15.20 7.09 -11.08
CA ASP A 190 -15.92 8.18 -11.78
C ASP A 190 -17.44 7.86 -11.86
N CYS A 191 -18.27 8.71 -11.26
CA CYS A 191 -19.72 8.51 -11.23
C CYS A 191 -20.34 8.55 -12.63
N ALA A 192 -19.78 9.29 -13.57
CA ALA A 192 -20.26 9.32 -14.94
C ALA A 192 -20.16 7.98 -15.66
N LEU A 193 -19.19 7.14 -15.29
CA LEU A 193 -19.07 5.78 -15.82
C LEU A 193 -20.11 4.82 -15.21
N LEU A 194 -20.56 5.07 -14.00
CA LEU A 194 -21.58 4.26 -13.33
C LEU A 194 -22.96 4.48 -13.94
N ASP A 195 -23.32 5.72 -14.26
CA ASP A 195 -24.64 6.08 -14.79
C ASP A 195 -24.87 5.56 -16.22
N THR A 196 -23.82 5.40 -17.02
CA THR A 196 -23.93 4.93 -18.41
C THR A 196 -24.24 3.43 -18.52
N HIS A 197 -23.99 2.63 -17.50
CA HIS A 197 -24.22 1.18 -17.52
C HIS A 197 -25.58 0.75 -16.92
N TYR A 198 -26.31 1.64 -16.25
CA TYR A 198 -27.63 1.33 -15.67
C TYR A 198 -28.80 1.71 -16.60
N ASN A 199 -28.54 2.42 -17.71
CA ASN A 199 -29.57 2.91 -18.63
C ASN A 199 -29.60 2.20 -20.01
N ASN A 200 -28.98 1.02 -20.11
CA ASN A 200 -29.05 0.15 -21.30
C ASN A 200 -29.67 -1.21 -20.98
#